data_1769f23f3e928c745d86c4bbc93fa82c
#
_entry.id   1769f23f3e928c745d86c4bbc93fa82c
#
_cell.length_a   1.000
_cell.length_b   1.000
_cell.length_c   1.000
_cell.angle_alpha   90.00
_cell.angle_beta   90.00
_cell.angle_gamma   90.00
#
_symmetry.space_group_name_H-M   'P 1'
#
loop_
_entity.id
_entity.type
_entity.pdbx_description
1 polymer ?
#
loop_
_entity_poly.entity_id
_entity_poly.type
_entity_poly.pdbx_seq_one_letter_code
_entity_poly.pdbx_strand_id
1 'polypeptide(L)'
;MDKKSEFTKHGLPLFDGHNYAFWSIRMKFFLQSQGFDVRQACLNTYNAPATIPIDPISRRLYESNSKAMYGILGGLAASEFVKVMNCTSAKEVWDKLKNSL
;
A
#
# COMPACT_ATOMS: atom_id res chain seq x y z
N MET A 1 18.25 -14.35 -20.72
CA MET A 1 16.85 -13.97 -20.64
C MET A 1 16.53 -13.43 -19.26
N ASP A 2 15.97 -12.28 -19.22
CA ASP A 2 15.70 -11.65 -17.95
C ASP A 2 14.41 -12.18 -17.31
N LYS A 3 14.57 -12.56 -16.07
CA LYS A 3 13.44 -13.01 -15.27
C LYS A 3 12.82 -11.81 -14.57
N LYS A 4 11.52 -11.60 -14.74
CA LYS A 4 10.84 -10.52 -14.05
C LYS A 4 10.97 -10.72 -12.55
N SER A 5 11.35 -9.67 -11.86
CA SER A 5 11.43 -9.70 -10.42
C SER A 5 10.02 -9.61 -9.82
N GLU A 6 9.76 -10.46 -8.84
CA GLU A 6 8.49 -10.41 -8.09
C GLU A 6 8.61 -9.59 -6.81
N PHE A 7 9.83 -9.14 -6.51
CA PHE A 7 10.12 -8.35 -5.33
C PHE A 7 11.01 -7.19 -5.69
N THR A 8 10.86 -6.10 -4.94
CA THR A 8 11.73 -4.95 -5.09
C THR A 8 13.12 -5.27 -4.54
N LYS A 9 14.07 -4.37 -4.79
CA LYS A 9 15.43 -4.45 -4.27
C LYS A 9 15.45 -4.62 -2.74
N HIS A 10 14.46 -4.05 -2.05
CA HIS A 10 14.38 -4.10 -0.59
C HIS A 10 13.40 -5.15 -0.07
N GLY A 11 12.98 -6.06 -0.94
CA GLY A 11 12.16 -7.20 -0.53
C GLY A 11 10.66 -6.95 -0.46
N LEU A 12 10.17 -5.81 -0.94
CA LEU A 12 8.74 -5.57 -1.02
C LEU A 12 8.15 -6.34 -2.21
N PRO A 13 6.93 -6.90 -2.05
CA PRO A 13 6.26 -7.51 -3.21
C PRO A 13 6.06 -6.46 -4.30
N LEU A 14 6.44 -6.79 -5.54
CA LEU A 14 6.41 -5.86 -6.66
C LEU A 14 5.23 -6.14 -7.58
N PHE A 15 4.44 -5.10 -7.87
CA PHE A 15 3.35 -5.16 -8.83
C PHE A 15 3.69 -4.32 -10.06
N ASP A 16 3.69 -4.96 -11.23
CA ASP A 16 3.98 -4.30 -12.50
C ASP A 16 2.79 -4.34 -13.46
N GLY A 17 1.60 -4.63 -12.95
CA GLY A 17 0.40 -4.74 -13.75
C GLY A 17 0.03 -6.18 -14.10
N HIS A 18 0.87 -7.14 -13.75
CA HIS A 18 0.64 -8.56 -14.02
C HIS A 18 0.51 -9.34 -12.72
N ASN A 19 -0.28 -10.42 -12.77
CA ASN A 19 -0.43 -11.33 -11.64
C ASN A 19 -0.90 -10.63 -10.36
N TYR A 20 -1.93 -9.81 -10.49
CA TYR A 20 -2.47 -9.06 -9.37
C TYR A 20 -2.83 -10.00 -8.19
N ALA A 21 -3.42 -11.16 -8.49
CA ALA A 21 -3.83 -12.08 -7.43
C ALA A 21 -2.65 -12.51 -6.56
N PHE A 22 -1.52 -12.83 -7.18
CA PHE A 22 -0.32 -13.21 -6.44
C PHE A 22 0.22 -12.04 -5.63
N TRP A 23 0.34 -10.88 -6.29
CA TRP A 23 0.86 -9.70 -5.62
C TRP A 23 0.00 -9.27 -4.43
N SER A 24 -1.33 -9.26 -4.61
CA SER A 24 -2.23 -8.80 -3.56
C SER A 24 -2.13 -9.67 -2.30
N ILE A 25 -1.96 -10.97 -2.47
CA ILE A 25 -1.80 -11.88 -1.33
C ILE A 25 -0.47 -11.61 -0.62
N ARG A 26 0.61 -11.50 -1.38
CA ARG A 26 1.93 -11.22 -0.79
C ARG A 26 1.94 -9.88 -0.08
N MET A 27 1.37 -8.85 -0.69
CA MET A 27 1.33 -7.51 -0.09
C MET A 27 0.45 -7.50 1.15
N LYS A 28 -0.68 -8.22 1.12
CA LYS A 28 -1.54 -8.34 2.30
C LYS A 28 -0.76 -8.88 3.50
N PHE A 29 -0.02 -9.96 3.30
CA PHE A 29 0.75 -10.55 4.39
C PHE A 29 1.93 -9.70 4.81
N PHE A 30 2.56 -9.00 3.87
CA PHE A 30 3.58 -8.04 4.22
C PHE A 30 3.01 -6.97 5.16
N LEU A 31 1.87 -6.40 4.80
CA LEU A 31 1.23 -5.36 5.61
C LEU A 31 0.82 -5.89 6.98
N GLN A 32 0.30 -7.12 7.05
CA GLN A 32 -0.03 -7.74 8.33
C GLN A 32 1.20 -7.91 9.21
N SER A 33 2.35 -8.21 8.60
CA SER A 33 3.60 -8.36 9.38
C SER A 33 4.08 -7.04 9.96
N GLN A 34 3.66 -5.92 9.38
CA GLN A 34 3.99 -4.59 9.90
C GLN A 34 3.05 -4.16 11.03
N GLY A 35 1.94 -4.86 11.20
CA GLY A 35 0.97 -4.61 12.26
C GLY A 35 -0.46 -4.79 11.76
N PHE A 36 -1.34 -5.23 12.68
CA PHE A 36 -2.74 -5.43 12.34
C PHE A 36 -3.37 -4.16 11.75
N ASP A 37 -3.10 -3.01 12.40
CA ASP A 37 -3.68 -1.74 11.96
C ASP A 37 -3.18 -1.31 10.60
N VAL A 38 -1.98 -1.72 10.22
CA VAL A 38 -1.41 -1.38 8.91
C VAL A 38 -2.23 -2.04 7.80
N ARG A 39 -2.56 -3.32 7.97
CA ARG A 39 -3.42 -4.02 7.01
C ARG A 39 -4.82 -3.42 7.01
N GLN A 40 -5.36 -3.08 8.20
CA GLN A 40 -6.69 -2.49 8.31
C GLN A 40 -6.79 -1.15 7.60
N ALA A 41 -5.70 -0.41 7.49
CA ALA A 41 -5.69 0.87 6.79
C ALA A 41 -6.06 0.73 5.31
N CYS A 42 -5.86 -0.46 4.71
CA CYS A 42 -6.25 -0.72 3.33
C CYS A 42 -7.74 -1.02 3.19
N LEU A 43 -8.41 -1.30 4.29
CA LEU A 43 -9.82 -1.73 4.29
C LEU A 43 -10.77 -0.65 4.78
N ASN A 44 -10.28 0.27 5.58
CA ASN A 44 -11.12 1.26 6.25
C ASN A 44 -10.92 2.64 5.65
N THR A 45 -12.03 3.34 5.42
CA THR A 45 -11.97 4.71 4.92
C THR A 45 -11.22 5.59 5.90
N TYR A 46 -10.31 6.40 5.37
CA TYR A 46 -9.48 7.29 6.19
C TYR A 46 -9.29 8.61 5.45
N ASN A 47 -9.61 9.70 6.15
CA ASN A 47 -9.38 11.05 5.62
C ASN A 47 -8.10 11.58 6.25
N ALA A 48 -7.02 11.62 5.46
CA ALA A 48 -5.73 12.05 5.95
C ALA A 48 -5.79 13.51 6.40
N PRO A 49 -5.37 13.81 7.65
CA PRO A 49 -5.38 15.19 8.13
C PRO A 49 -4.27 16.02 7.49
N ALA A 50 -4.45 17.33 7.48
CA ALA A 50 -3.45 18.26 6.93
C ALA A 50 -2.19 18.31 7.80
N THR A 51 -2.34 18.06 9.10
CA THR A 51 -1.21 18.08 10.04
C THR A 51 -1.17 16.77 10.82
N ILE A 52 0.00 16.46 11.36
CA ILE A 52 0.17 15.22 12.14
C ILE A 52 -0.68 15.33 13.42
N PRO A 53 -1.57 14.35 13.66
CA PRO A 53 -2.39 14.37 14.87
C PRO A 53 -1.55 14.24 16.15
N ILE A 54 -2.05 14.85 17.23
CA ILE A 54 -1.36 14.83 18.51
C ILE A 54 -1.89 13.72 19.42
N ASP A 55 -3.22 13.47 19.39
CA ASP A 55 -3.81 12.48 20.30
C ASP A 55 -3.43 11.05 19.89
N PRO A 56 -3.30 10.13 20.85
CA PRO A 56 -2.78 8.79 20.57
C PRO A 56 -3.59 7.98 19.57
N ILE A 57 -4.92 8.07 19.59
CA ILE A 57 -5.76 7.28 18.71
C ILE A 57 -5.65 7.77 17.26
N SER A 58 -5.78 9.07 17.06
CA SER A 58 -5.66 9.66 15.71
C SER A 58 -4.26 9.49 15.16
N ARG A 59 -3.25 9.56 16.02
CA ARG A 59 -1.87 9.39 15.61
C ARG A 59 -1.59 7.95 15.17
N ARG A 60 -2.19 6.98 15.85
CA ARG A 60 -2.06 5.57 15.45
C ARG A 60 -2.63 5.34 14.05
N LEU A 61 -3.81 5.92 13.78
CA LEU A 61 -4.42 5.80 12.47
C LEU A 61 -3.56 6.45 11.39
N TYR A 62 -3.01 7.62 11.70
CA TYR A 62 -2.11 8.33 10.79
C TYR A 62 -0.87 7.48 10.48
N GLU A 63 -0.25 6.92 11.50
CA GLU A 63 0.96 6.11 11.32
C GLU A 63 0.68 4.82 10.57
N SER A 64 -0.44 4.17 10.87
CA SER A 64 -0.83 2.94 10.18
C SER A 64 -1.09 3.19 8.70
N ASN A 65 -1.78 4.28 8.38
CA ASN A 65 -2.01 4.67 6.99
C ASN A 65 -0.68 4.95 6.28
N SER A 66 0.22 5.66 6.93
CA SER A 66 1.52 6.00 6.34
C SER A 66 2.36 4.75 6.07
N LYS A 67 2.37 3.80 7.02
CA LYS A 67 3.09 2.54 6.83
C LYS A 67 2.51 1.72 5.68
N ALA A 68 1.18 1.66 5.61
CA ALA A 68 0.52 0.92 4.54
C ALA A 68 0.81 1.55 3.19
N MET A 69 0.73 2.87 3.09
CA MET A 69 1.05 3.57 1.85
C MET A 69 2.50 3.37 1.44
N TYR A 70 3.42 3.45 2.38
CA TYR A 70 4.83 3.21 2.08
C TYR A 70 5.03 1.82 1.49
N GLY A 71 4.43 0.81 2.11
CA GLY A 71 4.57 -0.57 1.63
C GLY A 71 3.98 -0.77 0.24
N ILE A 72 2.76 -0.30 0.02
CA ILE A 72 2.09 -0.48 -1.27
C ILE A 72 2.81 0.31 -2.36
N LEU A 73 3.02 1.61 -2.14
CA LEU A 73 3.64 2.47 -3.15
C LEU A 73 5.07 2.04 -3.46
N GLY A 74 5.80 1.60 -2.42
CA GLY A 74 7.17 1.11 -2.61
C GLY A 74 7.23 -0.20 -3.38
N GLY A 75 6.11 -0.92 -3.46
CA GLY A 75 6.01 -2.17 -4.21
C GLY A 75 5.43 -2.02 -5.60
N LEU A 76 5.30 -0.80 -6.12
CA LEU A 76 4.72 -0.59 -7.44
C LEU A 76 5.79 -0.22 -8.47
N ALA A 77 5.70 -0.84 -9.65
CA ALA A 77 6.46 -0.37 -10.80
C ALA A 77 5.94 1.02 -11.19
N ALA A 78 6.76 1.79 -11.91
CA ALA A 78 6.42 3.18 -12.26
C ALA A 78 5.07 3.28 -12.98
N SER A 79 4.78 2.33 -13.85
CA SER A 79 3.52 2.35 -14.62
C SER A 79 2.28 2.22 -13.73
N GLU A 80 2.41 1.51 -12.61
CA GLU A 80 1.31 1.36 -11.66
C GLU A 80 1.29 2.51 -10.65
N PHE A 81 2.47 3.00 -10.27
CA PHE A 81 2.59 4.12 -9.34
C PHE A 81 1.85 5.36 -9.85
N VAL A 82 2.02 5.69 -11.13
CA VAL A 82 1.39 6.91 -11.68
C VAL A 82 -0.13 6.88 -11.59
N LYS A 83 -0.73 5.70 -11.55
CA LYS A 83 -2.19 5.58 -11.45
C LYS A 83 -2.73 5.99 -10.08
N VAL A 84 -1.90 5.90 -9.06
CA VAL A 84 -2.32 6.09 -7.66
C VAL A 84 -1.55 7.19 -6.93
N MET A 85 -0.66 7.89 -7.61
CA MET A 85 0.23 8.85 -6.97
C MET A 85 -0.47 10.02 -6.28
N ASN A 86 -1.72 10.27 -6.64
CA ASN A 86 -2.50 11.36 -6.03
C ASN A 86 -3.45 10.88 -4.92
N CYS A 87 -3.45 9.58 -4.62
CA CYS A 87 -4.25 9.06 -3.53
C CYS A 87 -3.65 9.47 -2.19
N THR A 88 -4.52 9.70 -1.19
CA THR A 88 -4.09 10.17 0.13
C THR A 88 -4.27 9.14 1.23
N SER A 89 -4.89 8.00 0.92
CA SER A 89 -5.05 6.92 1.89
C SER A 89 -4.69 5.58 1.29
N ALA A 90 -4.30 4.65 2.15
CA ALA A 90 -3.97 3.29 1.72
C ALA A 90 -5.18 2.60 1.08
N LYS A 91 -6.37 2.86 1.61
CA LYS A 91 -7.58 2.28 1.04
C LYS A 91 -7.83 2.77 -0.39
N GLU A 92 -7.65 4.07 -0.64
CA GLU A 92 -7.79 4.60 -1.99
C GLU A 92 -6.81 3.94 -2.96
N VAL A 93 -5.56 3.81 -2.55
CA VAL A 93 -4.53 3.17 -3.37
C VAL A 93 -4.92 1.72 -3.64
N TRP A 94 -5.27 0.99 -2.60
CA TRP A 94 -5.61 -0.43 -2.70
C TRP A 94 -6.79 -0.65 -3.63
N ASP A 95 -7.86 0.12 -3.43
CA ASP A 95 -9.08 -0.02 -4.23
C ASP A 95 -8.84 0.38 -5.68
N LYS A 96 -8.07 1.44 -5.91
CA LYS A 96 -7.81 1.91 -7.27
C LYS A 96 -6.99 0.92 -8.08
N LEU A 97 -6.00 0.29 -7.46
CA LEU A 97 -5.23 -0.75 -8.13
C LEU A 97 -6.13 -1.92 -8.52
N LYS A 98 -6.98 -2.35 -7.59
CA LYS A 98 -7.90 -3.45 -7.84
C LYS A 98 -8.89 -3.11 -8.96
N ASN A 99 -9.41 -1.89 -8.96
CA ASN A 99 -10.44 -1.49 -9.93
C ASN A 99 -9.88 -1.12 -11.30
N SER A 100 -8.56 -1.02 -11.44
CA SER A 100 -7.92 -0.68 -12.70
C SER A 100 -7.44 -1.90 -13.49
N LEU A 101 -7.79 -3.08 -13.05
CA LEU A 101 -7.38 -4.33 -13.71
C LEU A 101 -8.15 -4.59 -15.02
#